data_97a64d5f8ca3e94f33f5e0abe3d9f440
#
_entry.id   97a64d5f8ca3e94f33f5e0abe3d9f440
#
_cell.length_a   1.000
_cell.length_b   1.000
_cell.length_c   1.000
_cell.angle_alpha   90.00
_cell.angle_beta   90.00
_cell.angle_gamma   90.00
#
_symmetry.space_group_name_H-M   'P 1'
#
loop_
_entity.id
_entity.type
_entity.pdbx_description
1 polymer ?
#
loop_
_entity_poly.entity_id
_entity_poly.type
_entity_poly.pdbx_seq_one_letter_code
_entity_poly.pdbx_strand_id
1 'polypeptide(L)'
;EKIVRLSTQRGDTGLLNEHKDKNLSYAVYKGKDAGTGKEVTHYVKLADDVAGNYEVVNTRGEAIAQLKTKNNEIRKRRLDITFDHVRKPYDASPENRDVTAFVKNTDAQAALQRDRIGIFEDELNLQDADGNALVSSQYGYGSTDDSFTADANAGEKSVQYSGLGDALRNSVLGENAKNYDFDETGYGTGTIDKAKVRARDFDLRFDPANKEYDGTANVLDPLKQLNKGRSHIEWERHGRSKYNMPDTDIASITGTYVGTDGREDKNAGERKQVNYRVKLNDRNFDFVGGWDGVIKGEGGGTISKRKIIAVAPRYLTKEYDGTTDVVNRARDAEGNLIKGNGDALIGFRHADDTTKSALIAGDDVRNESTASYSDSNVAWKDRAWKNGHGTVDDMDVNYTLGLSGADSSNYEIVNPDGKTVGKGRITPKEIHLKSDPQ
;
A
#
# COMPACT_ATOMS: atom_id res chain seq x y z
N GLU A 1 53.02 -5.09 32.78
CA GLU A 1 53.47 -3.96 33.61
C GLU A 1 53.28 -4.30 35.07
N LYS A 2 54.32 -4.13 35.93
CA LYS A 2 54.19 -4.49 37.36
C LYS A 2 53.18 -3.56 38.04
N ILE A 3 52.10 -4.09 38.56
CA ILE A 3 50.97 -3.36 39.17
C ILE A 3 51.39 -2.69 40.50
N VAL A 4 52.39 -3.24 41.18
CA VAL A 4 52.92 -2.67 42.42
C VAL A 4 54.35 -2.22 42.17
N ARG A 5 54.58 -0.92 42.33
CA ARG A 5 55.90 -0.30 42.25
C ARG A 5 56.35 0.05 43.66
N LEU A 6 57.58 -0.31 44.02
CA LEU A 6 58.25 0.03 45.28
C LEU A 6 59.24 1.15 45.00
N SER A 7 59.21 2.22 45.77
CA SER A 7 60.12 3.36 45.63
C SER A 7 60.60 3.83 46.97
N THR A 8 61.75 4.47 47.02
CA THR A 8 62.24 5.19 48.26
C THR A 8 61.52 6.56 48.34
N GLN A 9 61.59 7.22 49.48
CA GLN A 9 61.10 8.60 49.70
C GLN A 9 61.68 9.61 48.67
N ARG A 10 62.86 9.31 48.07
CA ARG A 10 63.49 10.17 47.03
C ARG A 10 63.07 9.80 45.60
N GLY A 11 62.12 8.85 45.41
CA GLY A 11 61.62 8.47 44.10
C GLY A 11 62.38 7.42 43.29
N ASP A 12 63.49 6.93 43.86
CA ASP A 12 64.26 5.83 43.26
C ASP A 12 63.52 4.50 43.38
N THR A 13 63.90 3.49 42.62
CA THR A 13 63.40 2.12 42.79
C THR A 13 63.83 1.63 44.18
N GLY A 14 62.84 1.33 45.04
CA GLY A 14 63.09 0.95 46.42
C GLY A 14 63.86 -0.38 46.63
N LEU A 15 63.98 -1.16 45.56
CA LEU A 15 64.77 -2.40 45.54
C LEU A 15 66.12 -2.18 44.86
N LEU A 16 67.20 -2.82 45.42
CA LEU A 16 68.48 -2.91 44.71
C LEU A 16 68.26 -3.51 43.29
N ASN A 17 69.10 -3.10 42.33
CA ASN A 17 68.99 -3.54 40.95
C ASN A 17 69.00 -5.07 40.79
N GLU A 18 69.80 -5.76 41.62
CA GLU A 18 69.90 -7.22 41.64
C GLU A 18 68.66 -7.93 42.28
N HIS A 19 67.79 -7.16 42.96
CA HIS A 19 66.60 -7.69 43.60
C HIS A 19 65.31 -7.29 42.90
N LYS A 20 65.33 -6.64 41.71
CA LYS A 20 64.12 -6.16 40.97
C LYS A 20 63.22 -7.29 40.56
N ASP A 21 63.74 -8.43 40.21
CA ASP A 21 63.01 -9.65 39.87
C ASP A 21 62.39 -10.37 41.09
N LYS A 22 62.83 -10.02 42.27
CA LYS A 22 62.37 -10.56 43.57
C LYS A 22 61.07 -9.92 44.04
N ASN A 23 60.51 -8.92 43.36
CA ASN A 23 59.20 -8.33 43.66
C ASN A 23 58.07 -9.26 43.22
N LEU A 24 57.48 -9.96 44.18
CA LEU A 24 56.30 -10.87 43.94
C LEU A 24 55.02 -10.23 44.40
N SER A 25 54.99 -8.91 44.59
CA SER A 25 53.78 -8.17 44.95
C SER A 25 52.69 -8.29 43.89
N TYR A 26 51.46 -8.38 44.36
CA TYR A 26 50.25 -8.50 43.47
C TYR A 26 49.14 -7.61 44.00
N ALA A 27 48.14 -7.41 43.16
CA ALA A 27 46.95 -6.62 43.49
C ALA A 27 45.68 -7.39 43.16
N VAL A 28 44.68 -7.22 44.00
CA VAL A 28 43.39 -7.91 43.86
C VAL A 28 42.25 -6.89 43.91
N TYR A 29 41.39 -6.92 42.96
CA TYR A 29 40.14 -6.16 42.99
C TYR A 29 39.18 -6.76 44.00
N LYS A 30 38.45 -5.91 44.74
CA LYS A 30 37.34 -6.31 45.57
C LYS A 30 36.11 -6.58 44.69
N GLY A 31 36.04 -7.78 44.16
CA GLY A 31 34.99 -8.21 43.23
C GLY A 31 35.41 -8.13 41.77
N LYS A 32 34.79 -8.99 40.94
CA LYS A 32 35.12 -9.18 39.52
C LYS A 32 34.29 -8.32 38.56
N ASP A 33 33.18 -7.73 39.04
CA ASP A 33 32.24 -7.05 38.16
C ASP A 33 32.77 -5.70 37.64
N ALA A 34 32.41 -5.37 36.41
CA ALA A 34 32.73 -4.11 35.79
C ALA A 34 32.13 -2.92 36.56
N GLY A 35 32.83 -1.79 36.51
CA GLY A 35 32.40 -0.55 37.13
C GLY A 35 33.58 0.32 37.59
N THR A 36 33.27 1.56 37.94
CA THR A 36 34.19 2.56 38.47
C THR A 36 34.21 2.55 39.99
N GLY A 37 35.18 3.26 40.59
CA GLY A 37 35.30 3.36 42.07
C GLY A 37 35.65 2.07 42.75
N LYS A 38 36.24 1.12 42.05
CA LYS A 38 36.62 -0.20 42.59
C LYS A 38 37.75 -0.08 43.61
N GLU A 39 37.61 -0.78 44.75
CA GLU A 39 38.69 -0.95 45.70
C GLU A 39 39.65 -2.04 45.20
N VAL A 40 40.95 -1.74 45.24
CA VAL A 40 42.02 -2.68 44.94
C VAL A 40 42.90 -2.76 46.17
N THR A 41 43.15 -3.99 46.62
CA THR A 41 44.13 -4.25 47.67
C THR A 41 45.42 -4.70 47.01
N HIS A 42 46.47 -3.94 47.24
CA HIS A 42 47.85 -4.25 46.83
C HIS A 42 48.54 -4.96 47.97
N TYR A 43 48.98 -6.17 47.74
CA TYR A 43 49.76 -6.97 48.70
C TYR A 43 51.21 -6.86 48.31
N VAL A 44 52.00 -6.43 49.27
CA VAL A 44 53.46 -6.38 49.09
C VAL A 44 54.06 -7.72 49.50
N LYS A 45 54.74 -8.34 48.53
CA LYS A 45 55.43 -9.61 48.74
C LYS A 45 56.76 -9.57 48.02
N LEU A 46 57.82 -9.81 48.78
CA LEU A 46 59.15 -10.04 48.23
C LEU A 46 59.48 -11.53 48.32
N ALA A 47 60.43 -12.00 47.52
CA ALA A 47 60.95 -13.37 47.67
C ALA A 47 61.66 -13.55 49.00
N ASP A 48 61.52 -14.74 49.58
CA ASP A 48 61.98 -15.02 50.99
C ASP A 48 63.49 -14.79 51.22
N ASP A 49 64.30 -14.98 50.19
CA ASP A 49 65.77 -14.81 50.19
C ASP A 49 66.19 -13.33 50.34
N VAL A 50 65.29 -12.37 50.06
CA VAL A 50 65.57 -10.95 50.13
C VAL A 50 64.64 -10.18 51.08
N ALA A 51 63.50 -10.75 51.44
CA ALA A 51 62.45 -10.06 52.21
C ALA A 51 62.96 -9.49 53.56
N GLY A 52 63.83 -10.18 54.26
CA GLY A 52 64.39 -9.74 55.54
C GLY A 52 65.27 -8.50 55.46
N ASN A 53 65.66 -8.05 54.26
CA ASN A 53 66.49 -6.85 54.04
C ASN A 53 65.72 -5.59 53.81
N TYR A 54 64.36 -5.68 53.75
CA TYR A 54 63.48 -4.57 53.40
C TYR A 54 62.31 -4.43 54.36
N GLU A 55 62.05 -3.22 54.77
CA GLU A 55 60.81 -2.85 55.45
C GLU A 55 59.92 -2.01 54.49
N VAL A 56 58.68 -2.42 54.26
CA VAL A 56 57.74 -1.68 53.41
C VAL A 56 56.88 -0.82 54.32
N VAL A 57 56.93 0.49 54.05
CA VAL A 57 56.21 1.51 54.83
C VAL A 57 55.31 2.34 53.95
N ASN A 58 54.25 2.88 54.55
CA ASN A 58 53.42 3.87 53.90
C ASN A 58 54.07 5.25 53.86
N THR A 59 53.40 6.27 53.26
CA THR A 59 53.92 7.64 53.23
C THR A 59 54.12 8.31 54.59
N ARG A 60 53.61 7.71 55.68
CA ARG A 60 53.76 8.19 57.03
C ARG A 60 54.87 7.45 57.77
N GLY A 61 55.55 6.52 57.12
CA GLY A 61 56.60 5.69 57.73
C GLY A 61 56.08 4.49 58.58
N GLU A 62 54.81 4.17 58.48
CA GLU A 62 54.22 3.02 59.17
C GLU A 62 54.42 1.74 58.38
N ALA A 63 54.86 0.63 58.97
CA ALA A 63 55.02 -0.64 58.30
C ALA A 63 53.68 -1.17 57.80
N ILE A 64 53.62 -1.55 56.49
CA ILE A 64 52.39 -2.05 55.82
C ILE A 64 52.74 -3.35 55.10
N ALA A 65 51.80 -4.32 55.14
CA ALA A 65 51.82 -5.50 54.28
C ALA A 65 50.85 -5.35 53.05
N GLN A 66 49.99 -4.36 53.13
CA GLN A 66 48.99 -4.09 52.03
C GLN A 66 48.64 -2.59 51.95
N LEU A 67 48.26 -2.16 50.76
CA LEU A 67 47.76 -0.83 50.51
C LEU A 67 46.43 -0.95 49.79
N LYS A 68 45.43 -0.20 50.23
CA LYS A 68 44.12 -0.12 49.54
C LYS A 68 44.03 1.16 48.75
N THR A 69 43.63 1.03 47.46
CA THR A 69 43.35 2.14 46.62
C THR A 69 41.87 2.09 46.17
N LYS A 70 41.26 3.26 46.00
CA LYS A 70 39.90 3.43 45.45
C LYS A 70 40.03 4.18 44.14
N ASN A 71 38.94 4.30 43.42
CA ASN A 71 38.88 4.94 42.09
C ASN A 71 39.54 4.12 40.98
N ASN A 72 39.65 2.82 41.11
CA ASN A 72 40.05 1.92 40.06
C ASN A 72 38.81 1.54 39.23
N GLU A 73 39.02 1.06 38.03
CA GLU A 73 37.97 0.70 37.07
C GLU A 73 38.18 -0.73 36.56
N ILE A 74 37.11 -1.50 36.47
CA ILE A 74 37.03 -2.68 35.64
C ILE A 74 36.09 -2.33 34.48
N ARG A 75 36.62 -2.25 33.26
CA ARG A 75 35.85 -1.93 32.09
C ARG A 75 35.01 -3.11 31.64
N LYS A 76 33.82 -2.80 31.09
CA LYS A 76 33.02 -3.81 30.43
C LYS A 76 33.78 -4.41 29.25
N ARG A 77 33.60 -5.69 29.03
CA ARG A 77 34.13 -6.37 27.84
C ARG A 77 33.17 -6.23 26.68
N ARG A 78 33.67 -5.74 25.54
CA ARG A 78 32.89 -5.66 24.31
C ARG A 78 32.63 -7.06 23.79
N LEU A 79 31.36 -7.31 23.35
CA LEU A 79 30.95 -8.45 22.58
C LEU A 79 30.68 -7.97 21.15
N ASP A 80 31.48 -8.43 20.18
CA ASP A 80 31.28 -8.20 18.77
C ASP A 80 30.49 -9.40 18.21
N ILE A 81 29.21 -9.17 17.92
CA ILE A 81 28.28 -10.20 17.47
C ILE A 81 28.10 -10.08 15.95
N THR A 82 28.19 -11.20 15.28
CA THR A 82 27.99 -11.31 13.83
C THR A 82 26.92 -12.34 13.53
N PHE A 83 26.32 -12.23 12.38
CA PHE A 83 25.25 -13.10 11.90
C PHE A 83 25.66 -13.72 10.57
N ASP A 84 25.24 -14.95 10.32
CA ASP A 84 25.43 -15.60 9.03
C ASP A 84 24.65 -14.89 7.93
N HIS A 85 25.11 -15.03 6.69
CA HIS A 85 24.35 -14.61 5.55
C HIS A 85 23.14 -15.53 5.36
N VAL A 86 21.94 -14.97 5.57
CA VAL A 86 20.69 -15.73 5.51
C VAL A 86 20.04 -15.66 4.13
N ARG A 87 19.28 -16.68 3.76
CA ARG A 87 18.69 -16.78 2.43
C ARG A 87 17.30 -17.40 2.48
N LYS A 88 16.36 -16.79 1.73
CA LYS A 88 15.03 -17.35 1.56
C LYS A 88 14.48 -17.07 0.15
N PRO A 89 13.53 -17.88 -0.36
CA PRO A 89 12.74 -17.50 -1.54
C PRO A 89 11.78 -16.36 -1.21
N TYR A 90 11.44 -15.57 -2.22
CA TYR A 90 10.42 -14.53 -2.11
C TYR A 90 9.07 -15.10 -1.64
N ASP A 91 8.50 -14.51 -0.61
CA ASP A 91 7.24 -14.88 0.01
C ASP A 91 6.37 -13.65 0.39
N ALA A 92 6.69 -12.50 -0.19
CA ALA A 92 6.08 -11.19 0.09
C ALA A 92 6.21 -10.71 1.55
N SER A 93 7.07 -11.34 2.36
CA SER A 93 7.34 -10.96 3.74
C SER A 93 8.81 -10.53 3.90
N PRO A 94 9.10 -9.47 4.65
CA PRO A 94 10.47 -9.16 5.03
C PRO A 94 10.97 -10.02 6.20
N GLU A 95 10.14 -10.84 6.83
CA GLU A 95 10.53 -11.64 7.99
C GLU A 95 11.59 -12.68 7.65
N ASN A 96 12.57 -12.81 8.54
CA ASN A 96 13.54 -13.89 8.55
C ASN A 96 13.29 -14.78 9.79
N ARG A 97 13.42 -16.09 9.62
CA ARG A 97 13.25 -17.06 10.71
C ARG A 97 14.55 -17.68 11.18
N ASP A 98 15.61 -17.53 10.41
CA ASP A 98 16.93 -18.06 10.75
C ASP A 98 17.72 -17.00 11.52
N VAL A 99 18.02 -17.28 12.78
CA VAL A 99 18.78 -16.41 13.67
C VAL A 99 19.95 -17.18 14.21
N THR A 100 21.06 -17.17 13.47
CA THR A 100 22.33 -17.75 13.92
C THR A 100 23.33 -16.64 14.14
N ALA A 101 23.78 -16.48 15.39
CA ALA A 101 24.68 -15.42 15.81
C ALA A 101 25.98 -15.99 16.37
N PHE A 102 27.07 -15.28 16.16
CA PHE A 102 28.39 -15.65 16.62
C PHE A 102 29.06 -14.51 17.38
N VAL A 103 29.87 -14.85 18.39
CA VAL A 103 30.77 -13.89 19.01
C VAL A 103 32.09 -13.91 18.25
N LYS A 104 32.41 -12.79 17.58
CA LYS A 104 33.55 -12.68 16.68
C LYS A 104 34.90 -12.58 17.43
N ASN A 105 34.94 -11.94 18.58
CA ASN A 105 36.19 -11.64 19.29
C ASN A 105 36.57 -12.73 20.26
N THR A 106 37.71 -13.37 20.07
CA THR A 106 38.21 -14.52 20.84
C THR A 106 38.36 -14.23 22.33
N ASP A 107 38.74 -13.02 22.73
CA ASP A 107 38.87 -12.64 24.14
C ASP A 107 37.49 -12.63 24.86
N ALA A 108 36.42 -12.21 24.16
CA ALA A 108 35.08 -12.26 24.69
C ALA A 108 34.59 -13.71 24.79
N GLN A 109 34.82 -14.54 23.79
CA GLN A 109 34.52 -15.97 23.81
C GLN A 109 35.18 -16.66 25.04
N ALA A 110 36.46 -16.44 25.24
CA ALA A 110 37.18 -16.99 26.39
C ALA A 110 36.65 -16.50 27.76
N ALA A 111 36.13 -15.26 27.82
CA ALA A 111 35.51 -14.73 29.04
C ALA A 111 34.15 -15.37 29.30
N LEU A 112 33.30 -15.52 28.26
CA LEU A 112 31.98 -16.16 28.34
C LEU A 112 32.12 -17.63 28.74
N GLN A 113 33.09 -18.36 28.21
CA GLN A 113 33.40 -19.73 28.62
C GLN A 113 33.82 -19.83 30.07
N ARG A 114 34.70 -18.93 30.56
CA ARG A 114 35.10 -18.87 31.98
C ARG A 114 33.92 -18.58 32.90
N ASP A 115 33.02 -17.70 32.47
CA ASP A 115 31.85 -17.35 33.26
C ASP A 115 30.75 -18.43 33.15
N ARG A 116 30.99 -19.51 32.39
CA ARG A 116 30.05 -20.60 32.13
C ARG A 116 28.74 -20.13 31.53
N ILE A 117 28.79 -19.08 30.70
CA ILE A 117 27.67 -18.63 29.93
C ILE A 117 27.66 -19.50 28.65
N GLY A 118 26.61 -20.28 28.47
CA GLY A 118 26.51 -21.33 27.45
C GLY A 118 26.75 -20.86 26.02
N ILE A 119 28.02 -20.86 25.61
CA ILE A 119 28.42 -20.79 24.21
C ILE A 119 28.83 -22.18 23.80
N PHE A 120 28.16 -22.75 22.83
CA PHE A 120 28.58 -23.96 22.15
C PHE A 120 29.52 -23.52 21.02
N GLU A 121 30.81 -23.81 21.20
CA GLU A 121 31.89 -23.36 20.33
C GLU A 121 31.85 -21.81 20.21
N ASP A 122 31.66 -21.22 19.08
CA ASP A 122 31.60 -19.75 18.90
C ASP A 122 30.17 -19.23 18.68
N GLU A 123 29.19 -20.14 18.69
CA GLU A 123 27.76 -19.83 18.43
C GLU A 123 27.06 -19.34 19.69
N LEU A 124 26.32 -18.27 19.54
CA LEU A 124 25.49 -17.68 20.57
C LEU A 124 24.06 -18.21 20.45
N ASN A 125 23.59 -18.90 21.48
CA ASN A 125 22.19 -19.36 21.47
C ASN A 125 21.23 -18.22 21.78
N LEU A 126 20.47 -17.79 20.74
CA LEU A 126 19.43 -16.78 20.83
C LEU A 126 18.02 -17.40 20.80
N GLN A 127 17.86 -18.59 21.37
CA GLN A 127 16.57 -19.25 21.51
C GLN A 127 16.22 -19.44 22.98
N ASP A 128 14.92 -19.46 23.29
CA ASP A 128 14.42 -19.84 24.62
C ASP A 128 14.47 -21.36 24.84
N ALA A 129 14.01 -21.82 26.00
CA ALA A 129 14.00 -23.23 26.36
C ALA A 129 13.08 -24.08 25.48
N ASP A 130 12.12 -23.45 24.82
CA ASP A 130 11.15 -24.09 23.92
C ASP A 130 11.59 -24.02 22.44
N GLY A 131 12.77 -23.42 22.17
CA GLY A 131 13.35 -23.28 20.85
C GLY A 131 12.82 -22.08 20.04
N ASN A 132 12.09 -21.16 20.66
CA ASN A 132 11.64 -19.95 19.99
C ASN A 132 12.76 -18.90 19.94
N ALA A 133 12.87 -18.19 18.83
CA ALA A 133 13.86 -17.12 18.69
C ALA A 133 13.58 -15.97 19.68
N LEU A 134 14.61 -15.56 20.40
CA LEU A 134 14.60 -14.43 21.34
C LEU A 134 14.73 -13.07 20.65
N VAL A 135 15.10 -13.06 19.37
CA VAL A 135 15.20 -11.88 18.52
C VAL A 135 14.26 -11.99 17.34
N SER A 136 13.71 -10.88 16.91
CA SER A 136 13.00 -10.81 15.62
C SER A 136 13.96 -10.34 14.53
N SER A 137 13.83 -10.87 13.32
CA SER A 137 14.69 -10.44 12.21
C SER A 137 13.93 -10.15 10.95
N GLN A 138 14.38 -9.13 10.21
CA GLN A 138 13.75 -8.65 9.00
C GLN A 138 14.80 -8.29 7.93
N TYR A 139 14.49 -8.66 6.69
CA TYR A 139 15.24 -8.19 5.51
C TYR A 139 14.86 -6.74 5.18
N GLY A 140 15.84 -5.96 4.73
CA GLY A 140 15.63 -4.57 4.37
C GLY A 140 16.87 -3.89 3.82
N TYR A 141 16.91 -2.57 3.94
CA TYR A 141 18.06 -1.73 3.60
C TYR A 141 18.44 -0.87 4.79
N GLY A 142 19.71 -0.57 4.92
CA GLY A 142 20.27 0.19 6.03
C GLY A 142 20.99 -0.72 7.03
N SER A 143 21.85 -0.11 7.87
CA SER A 143 22.69 -0.78 8.84
C SER A 143 22.68 -0.12 10.23
N THR A 144 21.71 0.76 10.46
CA THR A 144 21.43 1.42 11.74
C THR A 144 19.93 1.50 11.96
N ASP A 145 19.49 1.64 13.20
CA ASP A 145 18.07 1.70 13.53
C ASP A 145 17.36 2.87 12.79
N ASP A 146 18.03 4.02 12.68
CA ASP A 146 17.48 5.21 12.00
C ASP A 146 17.44 5.06 10.47
N SER A 147 18.26 4.22 9.88
CA SER A 147 18.38 4.02 8.43
C SER A 147 17.68 2.78 7.92
N PHE A 148 17.32 1.85 8.79
CA PHE A 148 16.74 0.58 8.37
C PHE A 148 15.31 0.74 7.89
N THR A 149 15.03 0.17 6.72
CA THR A 149 13.68 0.07 6.16
C THR A 149 13.46 -1.35 5.68
N ALA A 150 12.46 -2.02 6.22
CA ALA A 150 12.10 -3.38 5.84
C ALA A 150 11.68 -3.44 4.36
N ASP A 151 12.17 -4.46 3.63
CA ASP A 151 11.82 -4.68 2.23
C ASP A 151 11.72 -6.18 1.94
N ALA A 152 10.55 -6.58 1.43
CA ALA A 152 10.25 -7.96 1.09
C ALA A 152 10.67 -8.36 -0.34
N ASN A 153 11.08 -7.42 -1.19
CA ASN A 153 11.41 -7.74 -2.59
C ASN A 153 12.68 -8.57 -2.74
N ALA A 154 12.76 -9.34 -3.82
CA ALA A 154 13.94 -10.13 -4.14
C ALA A 154 15.20 -9.27 -4.34
N GLY A 155 16.35 -9.81 -3.98
CA GLY A 155 17.66 -9.19 -4.08
C GLY A 155 18.48 -9.28 -2.81
N GLU A 156 19.70 -8.75 -2.86
CA GLU A 156 20.59 -8.60 -1.70
C GLU A 156 20.02 -7.60 -0.70
N LYS A 157 20.15 -7.92 0.60
CA LYS A 157 19.55 -7.17 1.70
C LYS A 157 20.52 -7.02 2.86
N SER A 158 20.28 -5.98 3.66
CA SER A 158 20.65 -6.01 5.07
C SER A 158 19.61 -6.81 5.84
N VAL A 159 20.00 -7.39 6.96
CA VAL A 159 19.07 -8.05 7.88
C VAL A 159 19.24 -7.41 9.26
N GLN A 160 18.16 -6.87 9.78
CA GLN A 160 18.12 -6.31 11.13
C GLN A 160 17.64 -7.38 12.11
N TYR A 161 18.31 -7.49 13.25
CA TYR A 161 17.98 -8.38 14.37
C TYR A 161 17.60 -7.52 15.57
N SER A 162 16.31 -7.31 15.79
CA SER A 162 15.75 -6.48 16.85
C SER A 162 15.58 -7.28 18.14
N GLY A 163 15.82 -6.61 19.29
CA GLY A 163 15.71 -7.24 20.60
C GLY A 163 16.97 -7.98 21.02
N LEU A 164 18.10 -7.85 20.30
CA LEU A 164 19.37 -8.49 20.62
C LEU A 164 19.86 -8.13 22.03
N GLY A 165 19.84 -6.85 22.38
CA GLY A 165 20.27 -6.39 23.69
C GLY A 165 19.45 -6.99 24.83
N ASP A 166 18.13 -7.09 24.66
CA ASP A 166 17.24 -7.71 25.64
C ASP A 166 17.44 -9.23 25.74
N ALA A 167 17.62 -9.90 24.61
CA ALA A 167 17.94 -11.33 24.58
C ALA A 167 19.26 -11.62 25.34
N LEU A 168 20.28 -10.80 25.08
CA LEU A 168 21.57 -10.92 25.77
C LEU A 168 21.44 -10.65 27.26
N ARG A 169 20.76 -9.59 27.67
CA ARG A 169 20.60 -9.24 29.10
C ARG A 169 19.81 -10.28 29.88
N ASN A 170 18.67 -10.66 29.35
CA ASN A 170 17.68 -11.40 30.16
C ASN A 170 17.81 -12.91 30.04
N SER A 171 18.30 -13.42 28.92
CA SER A 171 18.29 -14.86 28.64
C SER A 171 19.68 -15.46 28.51
N VAL A 172 20.62 -14.77 27.85
CA VAL A 172 21.96 -15.33 27.60
C VAL A 172 22.94 -15.02 28.75
N LEU A 173 23.09 -13.74 29.11
CA LEU A 173 24.09 -13.28 30.09
C LEU A 173 23.55 -13.20 31.52
N GLY A 174 22.26 -12.93 31.69
CA GLY A 174 21.63 -12.77 32.98
C GLY A 174 22.34 -11.72 33.83
N GLU A 175 22.65 -12.04 35.09
CA GLU A 175 23.34 -11.14 36.00
C GLU A 175 24.74 -10.72 35.53
N ASN A 176 25.36 -11.46 34.62
CA ASN A 176 26.66 -11.14 34.04
C ASN A 176 26.62 -10.04 33.00
N ALA A 177 25.43 -9.68 32.46
CA ALA A 177 25.27 -8.67 31.42
C ALA A 177 25.92 -7.32 31.79
N LYS A 178 25.95 -6.97 33.08
CA LYS A 178 26.59 -5.75 33.59
C LYS A 178 28.09 -5.66 33.29
N ASN A 179 28.73 -6.81 33.00
CA ASN A 179 30.16 -6.92 32.73
C ASN A 179 30.52 -6.82 31.24
N TYR A 180 29.50 -6.75 30.38
CA TYR A 180 29.67 -6.76 28.96
C TYR A 180 29.05 -5.50 28.30
N ASP A 181 29.61 -5.10 27.17
CA ASP A 181 29.15 -4.05 26.32
C ASP A 181 28.81 -4.68 24.95
N PHE A 182 27.60 -4.44 24.42
CA PHE A 182 27.08 -5.01 23.20
C PHE A 182 26.06 -4.10 22.56
N ASP A 183 25.76 -4.33 21.28
CA ASP A 183 24.77 -3.56 20.55
C ASP A 183 23.35 -4.00 20.92
N GLU A 184 22.41 -3.04 20.93
CA GLU A 184 20.99 -3.31 21.21
C GLU A 184 20.30 -4.00 20.03
N THR A 185 20.74 -3.68 18.81
CA THR A 185 20.25 -4.22 17.56
C THR A 185 21.40 -4.81 16.77
N GLY A 186 21.21 -5.98 16.20
CA GLY A 186 22.19 -6.63 15.33
C GLY A 186 21.91 -6.35 13.85
N TYR A 187 22.97 -6.37 13.04
CA TYR A 187 22.87 -6.26 11.59
C TYR A 187 23.71 -7.32 10.91
N GLY A 188 23.10 -7.99 9.92
CA GLY A 188 23.72 -8.97 9.05
C GLY A 188 23.40 -8.72 7.59
N THR A 189 23.66 -9.72 6.76
CA THR A 189 23.35 -9.71 5.34
C THR A 189 22.47 -10.88 4.98
N GLY A 190 21.71 -10.74 3.88
CA GLY A 190 20.91 -11.84 3.38
C GLY A 190 20.45 -11.62 1.95
N THR A 191 19.89 -12.65 1.36
CA THR A 191 19.33 -12.63 0.01
C THR A 191 17.89 -13.13 0.02
N ILE A 192 17.00 -12.39 -0.58
CA ILE A 192 15.68 -12.90 -0.98
C ILE A 192 15.78 -13.32 -2.45
N ASP A 193 15.68 -14.61 -2.72
CA ASP A 193 15.70 -15.14 -4.09
C ASP A 193 14.37 -14.92 -4.78
N LYS A 194 14.39 -14.69 -6.10
CA LYS A 194 13.14 -14.69 -6.89
C LYS A 194 12.41 -16.02 -6.74
N ALA A 195 11.08 -15.95 -6.58
CA ALA A 195 10.25 -17.15 -6.54
C ALA A 195 10.11 -17.73 -7.94
N LYS A 196 10.38 -19.04 -8.09
CA LYS A 196 10.17 -19.77 -9.34
C LYS A 196 8.71 -20.16 -9.47
N VAL A 197 7.98 -19.53 -10.40
CA VAL A 197 6.52 -19.64 -10.53
C VAL A 197 6.08 -20.06 -11.93
N ARG A 198 4.89 -20.67 -11.98
CA ARG A 198 4.13 -21.03 -13.19
C ARG A 198 2.71 -20.46 -13.09
N ALA A 199 2.01 -20.34 -14.20
CA ALA A 199 0.63 -19.85 -14.22
C ALA A 199 -0.30 -20.62 -13.27
N ARG A 200 -0.12 -21.93 -13.13
CA ARG A 200 -0.94 -22.79 -12.25
C ARG A 200 -0.73 -22.57 -10.75
N ASP A 201 0.32 -21.84 -10.36
CA ASP A 201 0.63 -21.55 -8.97
C ASP A 201 -0.21 -20.37 -8.43
N PHE A 202 -0.99 -19.74 -9.32
CA PHE A 202 -1.83 -18.57 -9.00
C PHE A 202 -3.31 -18.92 -9.08
N ASP A 203 -4.06 -18.70 -8.01
CA ASP A 203 -5.52 -18.72 -7.98
C ASP A 203 -6.01 -17.28 -7.79
N LEU A 204 -6.39 -16.63 -8.89
CA LEU A 204 -6.88 -15.25 -8.88
C LEU A 204 -8.40 -15.23 -8.89
N ARG A 205 -9.00 -14.47 -7.99
CA ARG A 205 -10.45 -14.26 -7.86
C ARG A 205 -10.77 -12.80 -8.06
N PHE A 206 -11.86 -12.55 -8.76
CA PHE A 206 -12.31 -11.21 -9.09
C PHE A 206 -13.71 -10.96 -8.54
N ASP A 207 -13.90 -9.78 -7.97
CA ASP A 207 -15.22 -9.28 -7.59
C ASP A 207 -15.97 -8.80 -8.83
N PRO A 208 -17.32 -8.72 -8.79
CA PRO A 208 -18.11 -8.28 -9.93
C PRO A 208 -17.72 -6.87 -10.41
N ALA A 209 -17.40 -6.75 -11.69
CA ALA A 209 -17.13 -5.48 -12.33
C ALA A 209 -18.45 -4.84 -12.79
N ASN A 210 -18.75 -3.64 -12.31
CA ASN A 210 -19.94 -2.92 -12.68
C ASN A 210 -19.59 -1.53 -13.23
N LYS A 211 -20.22 -1.15 -14.34
CA LYS A 211 -20.10 0.20 -14.91
C LYS A 211 -21.38 0.62 -15.60
N GLU A 212 -21.52 1.91 -15.83
CA GLU A 212 -22.47 2.46 -16.79
C GLU A 212 -21.91 2.32 -18.20
N TYR A 213 -22.78 2.13 -19.19
CA TYR A 213 -22.40 2.07 -20.60
C TYR A 213 -21.62 3.31 -21.04
N ASP A 214 -20.44 3.07 -21.58
CA ASP A 214 -19.47 4.07 -22.03
C ASP A 214 -18.98 3.85 -23.48
N GLY A 215 -19.62 2.93 -24.20
CA GLY A 215 -19.24 2.55 -25.55
C GLY A 215 -18.07 1.58 -25.66
N THR A 216 -17.52 1.11 -24.55
CA THR A 216 -16.38 0.18 -24.52
C THR A 216 -16.73 -1.11 -23.81
N ALA A 217 -15.97 -2.18 -24.09
CA ALA A 217 -16.03 -3.43 -23.36
C ALA A 217 -15.03 -3.49 -22.20
N ASN A 218 -14.26 -2.43 -21.94
CA ASN A 218 -13.22 -2.43 -20.93
C ASN A 218 -13.78 -2.30 -19.52
N VAL A 219 -13.21 -3.04 -18.58
CA VAL A 219 -13.47 -2.86 -17.15
C VAL A 219 -12.78 -1.58 -16.67
N LEU A 220 -13.52 -0.77 -15.91
CA LEU A 220 -12.95 0.37 -15.21
C LEU A 220 -12.19 -0.13 -13.97
N ASP A 221 -10.99 0.38 -13.75
CA ASP A 221 -10.17 0.05 -12.58
C ASP A 221 -10.06 -1.47 -12.31
N PRO A 222 -9.57 -2.29 -13.25
CA PRO A 222 -9.57 -3.74 -13.09
C PRO A 222 -8.76 -4.25 -11.91
N LEU A 223 -7.79 -3.47 -11.39
CA LEU A 223 -7.05 -3.80 -10.18
C LEU A 223 -7.94 -3.81 -8.93
N LYS A 224 -8.94 -2.93 -8.86
CA LYS A 224 -9.91 -2.91 -7.75
C LYS A 224 -10.81 -4.14 -7.73
N GLN A 225 -10.96 -4.81 -8.86
CA GLN A 225 -11.77 -6.02 -8.96
C GLN A 225 -11.02 -7.27 -8.48
N LEU A 226 -9.68 -7.22 -8.39
CA LEU A 226 -8.91 -8.34 -7.85
C LEU A 226 -9.20 -8.51 -6.36
N ASN A 227 -9.88 -9.59 -6.01
CA ASN A 227 -10.22 -9.93 -4.63
C ASN A 227 -8.99 -10.50 -3.91
N LYS A 228 -8.24 -9.62 -3.24
CA LYS A 228 -6.99 -9.98 -2.54
C LYS A 228 -7.19 -10.96 -1.40
N GLY A 229 -8.34 -10.94 -0.74
CA GLY A 229 -8.65 -11.86 0.36
C GLY A 229 -8.91 -13.29 -0.09
N ARG A 230 -9.22 -13.49 -1.37
CA ARG A 230 -9.49 -14.80 -1.99
C ARG A 230 -8.45 -15.20 -3.02
N SER A 231 -7.64 -14.25 -3.50
CA SER A 231 -6.55 -14.52 -4.44
C SER A 231 -5.30 -14.91 -3.68
N HIS A 232 -4.62 -15.96 -4.13
CA HIS A 232 -3.41 -16.43 -3.48
C HIS A 232 -2.47 -17.08 -4.48
N ILE A 233 -1.20 -17.21 -4.06
CA ILE A 233 -0.19 -18.00 -4.75
C ILE A 233 0.04 -19.26 -3.93
N GLU A 234 -0.01 -20.41 -4.57
CA GLU A 234 0.36 -21.69 -3.98
C GLU A 234 1.67 -22.16 -4.60
N TRP A 235 2.76 -22.28 -3.83
CA TRP A 235 3.95 -22.96 -4.31
C TRP A 235 4.40 -24.13 -3.43
N GLU A 236 5.12 -25.05 -4.04
CA GLU A 236 5.39 -26.39 -3.52
C GLU A 236 6.49 -26.47 -2.44
N ARG A 237 7.10 -25.38 -1.99
CA ARG A 237 8.17 -25.43 -0.97
C ARG A 237 7.68 -25.05 0.42
N HIS A 238 7.78 -26.01 1.35
CA HIS A 238 7.44 -25.92 2.78
C HIS A 238 5.96 -25.93 3.13
N GLY A 239 5.17 -26.87 2.51
CA GLY A 239 3.81 -27.14 2.94
C GLY A 239 2.87 -25.97 2.64
N ARG A 240 2.43 -25.82 1.41
CA ARG A 240 1.34 -24.94 0.93
C ARG A 240 1.19 -23.61 1.69
N SER A 241 2.20 -22.79 1.65
CA SER A 241 2.07 -21.41 2.14
C SER A 241 1.26 -20.61 1.13
N LYS A 242 0.02 -20.26 1.51
CA LYS A 242 -0.79 -19.28 0.77
C LYS A 242 -0.35 -17.90 1.18
N TYR A 243 -0.01 -17.03 0.24
CA TYR A 243 0.19 -15.64 0.55
C TYR A 243 -0.63 -14.71 -0.36
N ASN A 244 -0.97 -13.55 0.17
CA ASN A 244 -1.69 -12.54 -0.57
C ASN A 244 -0.72 -11.78 -1.49
N MET A 245 -1.03 -11.75 -2.79
CA MET A 245 -0.20 -11.07 -3.78
C MET A 245 -0.30 -9.53 -3.59
N PRO A 246 0.80 -8.83 -3.32
CA PRO A 246 0.78 -7.37 -3.24
C PRO A 246 0.61 -6.75 -4.64
N ASP A 247 0.05 -5.53 -4.69
CA ASP A 247 -0.13 -4.79 -5.95
C ASP A 247 1.20 -4.56 -6.67
N THR A 248 2.30 -4.47 -5.94
CA THR A 248 3.65 -4.29 -6.46
C THR A 248 4.13 -5.45 -7.33
N ASP A 249 3.53 -6.63 -7.22
CA ASP A 249 3.84 -7.78 -8.04
C ASP A 249 3.10 -7.78 -9.39
N ILE A 250 2.13 -6.87 -9.56
CA ILE A 250 1.36 -6.72 -10.80
C ILE A 250 1.97 -5.61 -11.65
N ALA A 251 2.45 -5.97 -12.83
CA ALA A 251 2.93 -5.00 -13.82
C ALA A 251 1.76 -4.32 -14.54
N SER A 252 0.73 -5.09 -14.88
CA SER A 252 -0.50 -4.57 -15.48
C SER A 252 -1.66 -5.53 -15.29
N ILE A 253 -2.87 -4.98 -15.30
CA ILE A 253 -4.09 -5.77 -15.31
C ILE A 253 -5.09 -5.14 -16.27
N THR A 254 -5.74 -5.97 -17.07
CA THR A 254 -6.83 -5.57 -17.95
C THR A 254 -8.03 -6.49 -17.73
N GLY A 255 -9.22 -5.96 -17.92
CA GLY A 255 -10.47 -6.73 -17.88
C GLY A 255 -11.35 -6.33 -19.07
N THR A 256 -11.98 -7.29 -19.70
CA THR A 256 -12.84 -7.06 -20.87
C THR A 256 -14.13 -7.84 -20.70
N TYR A 257 -15.26 -7.16 -20.85
CA TYR A 257 -16.57 -7.80 -20.91
C TYR A 257 -16.70 -8.56 -22.23
N VAL A 258 -17.21 -9.80 -22.14
CA VAL A 258 -17.40 -10.66 -23.31
C VAL A 258 -18.83 -11.22 -23.36
N GLY A 259 -19.28 -11.44 -24.56
CA GLY A 259 -20.54 -12.11 -24.84
C GLY A 259 -20.44 -13.63 -24.70
N THR A 260 -21.55 -14.31 -24.87
CA THR A 260 -21.64 -15.78 -24.82
C THR A 260 -20.82 -16.48 -25.91
N ASP A 261 -20.48 -15.75 -26.98
CA ASP A 261 -19.59 -16.19 -28.05
C ASP A 261 -18.09 -15.97 -27.76
N GLY A 262 -17.76 -15.42 -26.59
CA GLY A 262 -16.40 -15.12 -26.16
C GLY A 262 -15.78 -13.87 -26.78
N ARG A 263 -16.54 -13.12 -27.62
CA ARG A 263 -16.08 -11.85 -28.20
C ARG A 263 -16.35 -10.68 -27.25
N GLU A 264 -15.63 -9.58 -27.46
CA GLU A 264 -15.87 -8.35 -26.74
C GLU A 264 -17.33 -7.88 -26.90
N ASP A 265 -17.96 -7.55 -25.78
CA ASP A 265 -19.34 -7.09 -25.74
C ASP A 265 -19.47 -5.82 -24.90
N LYS A 266 -19.56 -4.67 -25.60
CA LYS A 266 -19.73 -3.35 -25.00
C LYS A 266 -21.15 -3.08 -24.50
N ASN A 267 -22.15 -3.86 -24.95
CA ASN A 267 -23.56 -3.54 -24.76
C ASN A 267 -24.00 -3.67 -23.29
N ALA A 268 -24.98 -2.87 -22.90
CA ALA A 268 -25.59 -2.97 -21.58
C ALA A 268 -26.21 -4.35 -21.35
N GLY A 269 -26.02 -4.89 -20.17
CA GLY A 269 -26.52 -6.21 -19.80
C GLY A 269 -26.04 -6.62 -18.43
N GLU A 270 -26.83 -7.47 -17.80
CA GLU A 270 -26.53 -8.07 -16.49
C GLU A 270 -25.78 -9.40 -16.66
N ARG A 271 -25.07 -9.82 -15.60
CA ARG A 271 -24.40 -11.13 -15.54
C ARG A 271 -23.46 -11.40 -16.71
N LYS A 272 -22.81 -10.37 -17.20
CA LYS A 272 -21.83 -10.50 -18.28
C LYS A 272 -20.59 -11.22 -17.76
N GLN A 273 -19.97 -12.04 -18.59
CA GLN A 273 -18.65 -12.60 -18.31
C GLN A 273 -17.59 -11.53 -18.50
N VAL A 274 -16.55 -11.56 -17.68
CA VAL A 274 -15.38 -10.68 -17.77
C VAL A 274 -14.14 -11.54 -17.84
N ASN A 275 -13.32 -11.32 -18.87
CA ASN A 275 -12.02 -11.94 -19.02
C ASN A 275 -10.93 -10.98 -18.52
N TYR A 276 -10.12 -11.44 -17.58
CA TYR A 276 -8.99 -10.69 -17.04
C TYR A 276 -7.66 -11.22 -17.58
N ARG A 277 -6.71 -10.32 -17.76
CA ARG A 277 -5.31 -10.63 -18.02
C ARG A 277 -4.45 -9.87 -17.01
N VAL A 278 -3.76 -10.61 -16.18
CA VAL A 278 -2.86 -10.07 -15.14
C VAL A 278 -1.43 -10.37 -15.58
N LYS A 279 -0.65 -9.34 -15.84
CA LYS A 279 0.79 -9.44 -16.13
C LYS A 279 1.54 -9.21 -14.82
N LEU A 280 2.34 -10.17 -14.43
CA LEU A 280 3.25 -10.03 -13.30
C LEU A 280 4.49 -9.25 -13.70
N ASN A 281 5.10 -8.54 -12.73
CA ASN A 281 6.44 -8.01 -12.92
C ASN A 281 7.47 -9.13 -12.68
N ASP A 282 8.67 -8.95 -13.19
CA ASP A 282 9.77 -9.92 -13.07
C ASP A 282 10.72 -9.61 -11.90
N ARG A 283 10.38 -8.61 -11.08
CA ARG A 283 11.24 -8.19 -9.95
C ARG A 283 11.39 -9.32 -8.94
N ASN A 284 10.28 -9.95 -8.58
CA ASN A 284 10.20 -10.94 -7.52
C ASN A 284 10.03 -12.37 -8.03
N PHE A 285 9.78 -12.53 -9.34
CA PHE A 285 9.44 -13.82 -9.95
C PHE A 285 10.41 -14.23 -11.04
N ASP A 286 10.68 -15.54 -11.07
CA ASP A 286 11.35 -16.27 -12.13
C ASP A 286 10.29 -17.13 -12.85
N PHE A 287 9.95 -16.77 -14.09
CA PHE A 287 8.91 -17.43 -14.87
C PHE A 287 9.43 -18.73 -15.50
N VAL A 288 9.02 -19.88 -14.94
CA VAL A 288 9.55 -21.18 -15.33
C VAL A 288 8.91 -21.69 -16.63
N GLY A 289 9.72 -22.31 -17.49
CA GLY A 289 9.26 -22.99 -18.70
C GLY A 289 8.89 -22.08 -19.85
N GLY A 290 9.47 -20.88 -19.92
CA GLY A 290 9.21 -19.92 -21.00
C GLY A 290 7.84 -19.23 -20.92
N TRP A 291 7.17 -19.32 -19.77
CA TRP A 291 5.94 -18.60 -19.52
C TRP A 291 6.19 -17.09 -19.49
N ASP A 292 5.29 -16.31 -20.09
CA ASP A 292 5.41 -14.85 -20.24
C ASP A 292 4.99 -14.04 -19.00
N GLY A 293 4.62 -14.71 -17.91
CA GLY A 293 4.14 -14.07 -16.67
C GLY A 293 2.72 -13.50 -16.77
N VAL A 294 1.92 -13.93 -17.77
CA VAL A 294 0.52 -13.52 -17.92
C VAL A 294 -0.41 -14.58 -17.40
N ILE A 295 -1.23 -14.21 -16.42
CA ILE A 295 -2.28 -15.03 -15.84
C ILE A 295 -3.61 -14.61 -16.47
N LYS A 296 -4.39 -15.59 -16.92
CA LYS A 296 -5.77 -15.38 -17.36
C LYS A 296 -6.71 -15.71 -16.20
N GLY A 297 -7.69 -14.85 -15.98
CA GLY A 297 -8.73 -15.03 -14.97
C GLY A 297 -10.10 -14.69 -15.53
N GLU A 298 -11.14 -15.17 -14.87
CA GLU A 298 -12.53 -14.94 -15.24
C GLU A 298 -13.28 -14.37 -14.06
N GLY A 299 -14.26 -13.52 -14.33
CA GLY A 299 -15.15 -12.90 -13.37
C GLY A 299 -16.52 -12.60 -14.01
N GLY A 300 -17.34 -11.91 -13.28
CA GLY A 300 -18.63 -11.45 -13.74
C GLY A 300 -18.80 -9.94 -13.56
N GLY A 301 -19.86 -9.40 -14.15
CA GLY A 301 -20.18 -7.99 -13.98
C GLY A 301 -21.44 -7.54 -14.68
N THR A 302 -21.72 -6.25 -14.63
CA THR A 302 -22.88 -5.60 -15.25
C THR A 302 -22.43 -4.33 -15.95
N ILE A 303 -22.91 -4.16 -17.17
CA ILE A 303 -22.91 -2.85 -17.85
C ILE A 303 -24.35 -2.32 -17.76
N SER A 304 -24.60 -1.34 -16.91
CA SER A 304 -25.91 -0.69 -16.81
C SER A 304 -26.15 0.24 -18.00
N LYS A 305 -27.41 0.42 -18.37
CA LYS A 305 -27.77 1.40 -19.41
C LYS A 305 -27.32 2.80 -19.03
N ARG A 306 -26.92 3.56 -20.03
CA ARG A 306 -26.60 4.98 -19.87
C ARG A 306 -27.88 5.78 -19.69
N LYS A 307 -27.99 6.47 -18.56
CA LYS A 307 -29.18 7.25 -18.22
C LYS A 307 -29.13 8.61 -18.86
N ILE A 308 -30.18 8.92 -19.60
CA ILE A 308 -30.35 10.23 -20.24
C ILE A 308 -31.70 10.86 -19.86
N ILE A 309 -31.73 12.16 -19.83
CA ILE A 309 -32.93 12.94 -19.55
C ILE A 309 -33.11 14.02 -20.61
N ALA A 310 -34.34 14.27 -20.99
CA ALA A 310 -34.68 15.33 -21.98
C ALA A 310 -34.26 16.70 -21.42
N VAL A 311 -33.68 17.51 -22.30
CA VAL A 311 -33.41 18.92 -22.03
C VAL A 311 -34.72 19.67 -22.02
N ALA A 312 -34.82 20.80 -21.31
CA ALA A 312 -36.04 21.63 -21.26
C ALA A 312 -36.62 21.88 -22.61
N PRO A 313 -37.92 21.56 -22.83
CA PRO A 313 -38.57 21.75 -24.07
C PRO A 313 -38.55 23.22 -24.55
N ARG A 314 -38.43 23.41 -25.85
CA ARG A 314 -38.50 24.75 -26.44
C ARG A 314 -39.89 25.30 -26.32
N TYR A 315 -40.01 26.64 -26.21
CA TYR A 315 -41.30 27.34 -26.40
C TYR A 315 -41.64 27.38 -27.88
N LEU A 316 -42.85 26.87 -28.24
CA LEU A 316 -43.27 26.73 -29.62
C LEU A 316 -44.47 27.63 -29.94
N THR A 317 -44.47 28.27 -31.12
CA THR A 317 -45.56 29.09 -31.58
C THR A 317 -46.02 28.64 -32.97
N LYS A 318 -47.34 28.67 -33.23
CA LYS A 318 -47.90 28.51 -34.55
C LYS A 318 -49.16 29.34 -34.74
N GLU A 319 -49.51 29.60 -36.00
CA GLU A 319 -50.83 30.13 -36.36
C GLU A 319 -51.87 29.00 -36.37
N TYR A 320 -53.09 29.31 -35.97
CA TYR A 320 -54.23 28.36 -36.01
C TYR A 320 -54.42 27.72 -37.37
N ASP A 321 -54.39 26.41 -37.41
CA ASP A 321 -54.59 25.58 -38.57
C ASP A 321 -55.56 24.41 -38.40
N GLY A 322 -56.18 24.34 -37.18
CA GLY A 322 -57.11 23.27 -36.78
C GLY A 322 -56.49 21.96 -36.38
N THR A 323 -55.11 21.89 -36.21
CA THR A 323 -54.41 20.69 -35.84
C THR A 323 -53.63 20.89 -34.55
N THR A 324 -53.16 19.77 -33.91
CA THR A 324 -52.22 19.80 -32.80
C THR A 324 -50.77 19.64 -33.26
N ASP A 325 -50.53 19.55 -34.55
CA ASP A 325 -49.23 19.23 -35.15
C ASP A 325 -48.21 20.33 -34.90
N VAL A 326 -46.97 19.90 -34.65
CA VAL A 326 -45.79 20.73 -34.42
C VAL A 326 -44.91 20.78 -35.67
N VAL A 327 -44.61 19.61 -36.26
CA VAL A 327 -43.71 19.51 -37.42
C VAL A 327 -44.27 20.19 -38.64
N ASN A 328 -43.44 21.03 -39.27
CA ASN A 328 -43.80 21.89 -40.40
C ASN A 328 -44.95 22.89 -40.15
N ARG A 329 -45.27 23.14 -38.88
CA ARG A 329 -46.36 24.05 -38.45
C ARG A 329 -45.87 25.08 -37.44
N ALA A 330 -45.18 24.62 -36.40
CA ALA A 330 -44.70 25.48 -35.31
C ALA A 330 -43.31 26.06 -35.58
N ARG A 331 -42.98 27.15 -34.88
CA ARG A 331 -41.70 27.81 -34.85
C ARG A 331 -41.16 27.83 -33.42
N ASP A 332 -39.81 27.80 -33.26
CA ASP A 332 -39.16 28.02 -31.99
C ASP A 332 -39.16 29.51 -31.57
N ALA A 333 -38.55 29.83 -30.44
CA ALA A 333 -38.46 31.19 -29.92
C ALA A 333 -37.65 32.14 -30.86
N GLU A 334 -36.74 31.60 -31.65
CA GLU A 334 -35.91 32.31 -32.63
C GLU A 334 -36.64 32.49 -33.94
N GLY A 335 -37.85 31.93 -34.11
CA GLY A 335 -38.67 32.03 -35.29
C GLY A 335 -38.39 30.97 -36.36
N ASN A 336 -37.57 29.98 -36.11
CA ASN A 336 -37.23 28.89 -37.02
C ASN A 336 -38.36 27.87 -37.08
N LEU A 337 -38.74 27.47 -38.28
CA LEU A 337 -39.74 26.42 -38.51
C LEU A 337 -39.21 25.06 -38.04
N ILE A 338 -39.97 24.34 -37.20
CA ILE A 338 -39.68 22.97 -36.81
C ILE A 338 -39.93 22.04 -38.01
N LYS A 339 -38.85 21.53 -38.60
CA LYS A 339 -38.88 20.74 -39.84
C LYS A 339 -38.89 19.23 -39.67
N GLY A 340 -38.78 18.73 -38.41
CA GLY A 340 -38.70 17.30 -38.13
C GLY A 340 -38.93 16.96 -36.66
N ASN A 341 -38.98 15.68 -36.41
CA ASN A 341 -39.00 15.08 -35.08
C ASN A 341 -37.58 15.04 -34.47
N GLY A 342 -37.43 14.44 -33.27
CA GLY A 342 -36.18 14.18 -32.63
C GLY A 342 -35.43 15.44 -32.22
N ASP A 343 -34.20 15.61 -32.67
CA ASP A 343 -33.32 16.71 -32.27
C ASP A 343 -33.83 18.10 -32.71
N ALA A 344 -34.72 18.15 -33.70
CA ALA A 344 -35.39 19.38 -34.05
C ALA A 344 -36.38 19.85 -32.98
N LEU A 345 -36.88 18.94 -32.14
CA LEU A 345 -37.86 19.20 -31.09
C LEU A 345 -37.21 19.32 -29.72
N ILE A 346 -36.36 18.37 -29.35
CA ILE A 346 -35.81 18.26 -28.01
C ILE A 346 -34.51 17.44 -28.01
N GLY A 347 -33.55 17.87 -27.23
CA GLY A 347 -32.31 17.15 -27.04
C GLY A 347 -32.29 16.36 -25.72
N PHE A 348 -31.20 15.62 -25.51
CA PHE A 348 -30.94 14.90 -24.27
C PHE A 348 -29.64 15.36 -23.63
N ARG A 349 -29.52 15.18 -22.31
CA ARG A 349 -28.28 15.27 -21.54
C ARG A 349 -28.13 14.02 -20.70
N HIS A 350 -26.92 13.76 -20.22
CA HIS A 350 -26.70 12.72 -19.21
C HIS A 350 -27.50 13.04 -17.93
N ALA A 351 -28.14 12.04 -17.33
CA ALA A 351 -29.05 12.28 -16.22
C ALA A 351 -28.32 12.77 -14.95
N ASP A 352 -27.23 12.11 -14.61
CA ASP A 352 -26.53 12.29 -13.34
C ASP A 352 -25.26 13.15 -13.43
N ASP A 353 -24.72 13.39 -14.64
CA ASP A 353 -23.47 14.12 -14.85
C ASP A 353 -23.54 15.03 -16.07
N THR A 354 -23.63 16.32 -15.83
CA THR A 354 -23.74 17.34 -16.89
C THR A 354 -22.46 17.54 -17.70
N THR A 355 -21.34 17.00 -17.25
CA THR A 355 -20.06 17.06 -17.99
C THR A 355 -19.94 15.96 -19.04
N LYS A 356 -20.76 14.90 -18.93
CA LYS A 356 -20.81 13.80 -19.88
C LYS A 356 -21.80 14.09 -21.00
N SER A 357 -21.45 13.67 -22.23
CA SER A 357 -22.38 13.67 -23.36
C SER A 357 -23.58 12.77 -23.08
N ALA A 358 -24.75 13.10 -23.57
CA ALA A 358 -25.92 12.23 -23.49
C ALA A 358 -25.66 10.90 -24.21
N LEU A 359 -25.29 11.00 -25.48
CA LEU A 359 -24.99 9.87 -26.33
C LEU A 359 -23.47 9.69 -26.49
N ILE A 360 -23.05 8.47 -26.70
CA ILE A 360 -21.66 8.15 -27.00
C ILE A 360 -21.39 8.39 -28.47
N ALA A 361 -20.30 9.08 -28.77
CA ALA A 361 -19.90 9.36 -30.14
C ALA A 361 -19.61 8.05 -30.91
N GLY A 362 -20.23 7.91 -32.08
CA GLY A 362 -20.06 6.72 -32.92
C GLY A 362 -21.12 5.64 -32.71
N ASP A 363 -22.00 5.78 -31.72
CA ASP A 363 -23.15 4.87 -31.58
C ASP A 363 -24.23 5.19 -32.62
N ASP A 364 -24.88 4.17 -33.16
CA ASP A 364 -26.06 4.30 -33.99
C ASP A 364 -27.29 4.49 -33.10
N VAL A 365 -27.51 5.73 -32.68
CA VAL A 365 -28.66 6.14 -31.86
C VAL A 365 -29.29 7.38 -32.50
N ARG A 366 -30.61 7.32 -32.71
CA ARG A 366 -31.43 8.40 -33.31
C ARG A 366 -32.48 8.82 -32.31
N ASN A 367 -32.66 10.12 -32.18
CA ASN A 367 -33.75 10.70 -31.40
C ASN A 367 -35.03 10.67 -32.21
N GLU A 368 -36.02 9.90 -31.78
CA GLU A 368 -37.33 9.75 -32.39
C GLU A 368 -38.44 10.47 -31.62
N SER A 369 -38.08 11.39 -30.77
CA SER A 369 -39.05 12.13 -29.96
C SER A 369 -40.03 12.89 -30.83
N THR A 370 -41.30 12.90 -30.43
CA THR A 370 -42.41 13.61 -31.10
C THR A 370 -43.01 14.64 -30.17
N ALA A 371 -43.74 15.63 -30.73
CA ALA A 371 -44.44 16.63 -29.93
C ALA A 371 -45.81 16.96 -30.56
N SER A 372 -46.78 17.32 -29.70
CA SER A 372 -48.07 17.81 -30.08
C SER A 372 -48.60 18.84 -29.09
N TYR A 373 -49.32 19.84 -29.58
CA TYR A 373 -50.10 20.75 -28.71
C TYR A 373 -51.19 19.96 -27.96
N SER A 374 -51.50 20.38 -26.72
CA SER A 374 -52.54 19.75 -25.91
C SER A 374 -53.96 19.97 -26.44
N ASP A 375 -54.15 21.00 -27.26
CA ASP A 375 -55.42 21.34 -27.95
C ASP A 375 -55.07 21.89 -29.32
N SER A 376 -56.01 21.76 -30.28
CA SER A 376 -55.92 22.33 -31.63
C SER A 376 -56.42 23.77 -31.69
N ASN A 377 -57.11 24.27 -30.67
CA ASN A 377 -57.71 25.57 -30.61
C ASN A 377 -56.80 26.62 -29.95
N VAL A 378 -57.04 27.87 -30.24
CA VAL A 378 -56.44 29.03 -29.56
C VAL A 378 -56.87 29.07 -28.10
N ALA A 379 -55.91 29.04 -27.15
CA ALA A 379 -56.17 29.23 -25.73
C ALA A 379 -56.39 30.74 -25.43
N TRP A 380 -57.56 31.09 -25.09
CA TRP A 380 -57.88 32.49 -24.78
C TRP A 380 -57.89 32.70 -23.26
N LYS A 381 -57.05 33.60 -22.77
CA LYS A 381 -57.12 34.08 -21.38
C LYS A 381 -58.24 35.05 -21.16
N ASP A 382 -58.45 35.95 -22.11
CA ASP A 382 -59.52 36.91 -22.12
C ASP A 382 -60.01 37.16 -23.56
N ARG A 383 -61.31 36.99 -23.80
CA ARG A 383 -61.98 37.30 -25.06
C ARG A 383 -62.69 38.62 -24.95
N ALA A 384 -61.96 39.70 -25.05
CA ALA A 384 -62.59 41.03 -25.12
C ALA A 384 -63.16 41.32 -26.53
N TRP A 385 -64.36 40.83 -26.82
CA TRP A 385 -65.05 41.02 -28.16
C TRP A 385 -65.32 42.46 -28.46
N LYS A 386 -65.18 43.41 -27.54
CA LYS A 386 -65.55 44.82 -27.77
C LYS A 386 -64.59 45.59 -28.68
N ASN A 387 -63.38 45.16 -28.87
CA ASN A 387 -62.34 45.83 -29.68
C ASN A 387 -61.52 44.89 -30.59
N GLY A 388 -61.97 43.67 -30.81
CA GLY A 388 -61.30 42.77 -31.76
C GLY A 388 -59.97 42.12 -31.31
N HIS A 389 -59.50 42.39 -30.08
CA HIS A 389 -58.23 41.84 -29.57
C HIS A 389 -58.47 41.13 -28.24
N GLY A 390 -58.22 39.84 -28.19
CA GLY A 390 -58.16 39.01 -26.98
C GLY A 390 -56.73 38.75 -26.59
N THR A 391 -56.48 38.45 -25.31
CA THR A 391 -55.18 37.94 -24.84
C THR A 391 -55.16 36.42 -25.00
N VAL A 392 -54.17 35.95 -25.76
CA VAL A 392 -53.94 34.51 -25.97
C VAL A 392 -53.05 33.99 -24.82
N ASP A 393 -53.46 32.88 -24.25
CA ASP A 393 -52.70 32.19 -23.20
C ASP A 393 -51.79 31.15 -23.81
N ASP A 394 -50.83 30.70 -22.99
CA ASP A 394 -49.96 29.58 -23.32
C ASP A 394 -50.67 28.25 -23.03
N MET A 395 -50.34 27.24 -23.79
CA MET A 395 -50.84 25.89 -23.58
C MET A 395 -49.67 24.89 -23.49
N ASP A 396 -49.98 23.70 -23.02
CA ASP A 396 -49.02 22.63 -22.96
C ASP A 396 -48.70 22.08 -24.35
N VAL A 397 -47.41 21.79 -24.56
CA VAL A 397 -46.93 20.99 -25.66
C VAL A 397 -46.38 19.69 -25.05
N ASN A 398 -47.03 18.59 -25.42
CA ASN A 398 -46.70 17.26 -24.92
C ASN A 398 -45.62 16.62 -25.78
N TYR A 399 -44.52 16.20 -25.19
CA TYR A 399 -43.45 15.49 -25.87
C TYR A 399 -43.48 14.01 -25.47
N THR A 400 -43.45 13.12 -26.46
CA THR A 400 -43.20 11.69 -26.29
C THR A 400 -41.78 11.43 -26.71
N LEU A 401 -40.95 10.89 -25.75
CA LEU A 401 -39.53 10.71 -25.93
C LEU A 401 -39.23 9.31 -26.46
N GLY A 402 -38.32 9.19 -27.41
CA GLY A 402 -37.98 7.92 -28.02
C GLY A 402 -36.58 7.90 -28.60
N LEU A 403 -36.00 6.72 -28.66
CA LEU A 403 -34.74 6.44 -29.32
C LEU A 403 -34.91 5.25 -30.28
N SER A 404 -34.16 5.26 -31.37
CA SER A 404 -34.01 4.14 -32.31
C SER A 404 -32.56 3.95 -32.70
N GLY A 405 -32.26 2.92 -33.49
CA GLY A 405 -30.92 2.57 -33.92
C GLY A 405 -30.36 1.35 -33.21
N ALA A 406 -29.29 0.79 -33.73
CA ALA A 406 -28.71 -0.48 -33.25
C ALA A 406 -28.21 -0.40 -31.82
N ASP A 407 -27.68 0.75 -31.37
CA ASP A 407 -27.12 0.95 -30.02
C ASP A 407 -28.14 1.54 -29.03
N SER A 408 -29.39 1.83 -29.46
CA SER A 408 -30.40 2.49 -28.61
C SER A 408 -30.74 1.73 -27.34
N SER A 409 -30.63 0.40 -27.36
CA SER A 409 -30.89 -0.48 -26.21
C SER A 409 -29.92 -0.26 -25.05
N ASN A 410 -28.77 0.40 -25.28
CA ASN A 410 -27.77 0.74 -24.30
C ASN A 410 -28.10 2.00 -23.47
N TYR A 411 -29.20 2.66 -23.80
CA TYR A 411 -29.66 3.91 -23.20
C TYR A 411 -30.96 3.73 -22.46
N GLU A 412 -31.20 4.54 -21.45
CA GLU A 412 -32.46 4.64 -20.72
C GLU A 412 -32.87 6.09 -20.57
N ILE A 413 -34.04 6.42 -21.09
CA ILE A 413 -34.70 7.73 -20.88
C ILE A 413 -35.36 7.67 -19.51
N VAL A 414 -34.86 8.47 -18.54
CA VAL A 414 -35.35 8.47 -17.15
C VAL A 414 -36.42 9.51 -16.87
N ASN A 415 -36.97 10.19 -17.91
CA ASN A 415 -38.14 11.02 -17.77
C ASN A 415 -39.35 10.15 -17.39
N PRO A 416 -40.25 10.57 -16.47
CA PRO A 416 -41.45 9.82 -16.11
C PRO A 416 -42.28 9.46 -17.33
N ASP A 417 -42.60 8.16 -17.47
CA ASP A 417 -43.39 7.60 -18.57
C ASP A 417 -42.84 7.90 -19.99
N GLY A 418 -41.55 8.21 -20.10
CA GLY A 418 -40.92 8.60 -21.37
C GLY A 418 -41.52 9.88 -21.95
N LYS A 419 -41.98 10.80 -21.11
CA LYS A 419 -42.69 12.02 -21.51
C LYS A 419 -42.09 13.25 -20.83
N THR A 420 -42.30 14.40 -21.46
CA THR A 420 -42.09 15.71 -20.85
C THR A 420 -43.06 16.72 -21.43
N VAL A 421 -43.26 17.85 -20.77
CA VAL A 421 -44.20 18.88 -21.17
C VAL A 421 -43.48 20.22 -21.31
N GLY A 422 -43.66 20.85 -22.43
CA GLY A 422 -43.23 22.22 -22.68
C GLY A 422 -44.43 23.19 -22.75
N LYS A 423 -44.13 24.41 -23.09
CA LYS A 423 -45.12 25.47 -23.29
C LYS A 423 -45.07 25.96 -24.74
N GLY A 424 -46.22 26.38 -25.22
CA GLY A 424 -46.34 26.99 -26.55
C GLY A 424 -47.60 27.77 -26.70
N ARG A 425 -47.80 28.38 -27.86
CA ARG A 425 -48.94 29.22 -28.16
C ARG A 425 -49.45 28.97 -29.54
N ILE A 426 -50.75 28.84 -29.70
CA ILE A 426 -51.45 28.92 -31.00
C ILE A 426 -52.02 30.31 -31.12
N THR A 427 -51.57 31.09 -32.13
CA THR A 427 -52.08 32.42 -32.40
C THR A 427 -53.30 32.35 -33.32
N PRO A 428 -54.26 33.26 -33.17
CA PRO A 428 -55.40 33.32 -34.07
C PRO A 428 -54.96 33.52 -35.52
N LYS A 429 -55.67 32.86 -36.43
CA LYS A 429 -55.48 33.09 -37.85
C LYS A 429 -56.21 34.38 -38.25
N GLU A 430 -55.48 35.25 -38.95
CA GLU A 430 -56.08 36.48 -39.47
C GLU A 430 -57.01 36.20 -40.68
N ILE A 431 -58.19 36.76 -40.63
CA ILE A 431 -59.13 36.76 -41.77
C ILE A 431 -59.50 38.21 -42.15
N HIS A 432 -59.41 38.50 -43.40
CA HIS A 432 -59.74 39.82 -43.93
C HIS A 432 -61.14 39.86 -44.57
N LEU A 433 -61.94 40.82 -44.06
CA LEU A 433 -63.23 41.06 -44.72
C LEU A 433 -63.01 41.81 -46.03
N LYS A 434 -63.44 41.23 -47.12
CA LYS A 434 -63.54 41.94 -48.44
C LYS A 434 -64.99 42.22 -48.75
N SER A 435 -65.32 43.46 -49.06
CA SER A 435 -66.58 43.83 -49.63
C SER A 435 -66.45 43.83 -51.14
N ASP A 436 -67.33 43.10 -51.87
CA ASP A 436 -67.44 43.26 -53.32
C ASP A 436 -68.17 44.56 -53.57
N PRO A 437 -67.61 45.48 -54.37
CA PRO A 437 -68.34 46.62 -54.82
C PRO A 437 -69.44 46.12 -55.72
N GLN A 438 -70.74 46.46 -55.49
CA GLN A 438 -71.86 46.26 -56.38
C GLN A 438 -71.75 47.20 -57.56
#